data_95aa7a1792b8f50590e03926b9cd84fa
#
_entry.id   95aa7a1792b8f50590e03926b9cd84fa
#
_cell.length_a   1.000
_cell.length_b   1.000
_cell.length_c   1.000
_cell.angle_alpha   90.00
_cell.angle_beta   90.00
_cell.angle_gamma   90.00
#
_symmetry.space_group_name_H-M   'P 1'
#
loop_
_entity.id
_entity.type
_entity.pdbx_description
1 polymer ?
#
loop_
_entity_poly.entity_id
_entity_poly.type
_entity_poly.pdbx_seq_one_letter_code
_entity_poly.pdbx_strand_id
1 'polypeptide(L)'
;MLKPNDRSAARHVATLRGVGKMAVDATIGVTELVQALHLRVAHTATRPAGAPATAAIDGVTRLVYGGVRGVARAVGGGLDALLRPLQTLLVNGAADASAAAQPNAADAPATMNTRTRAALLAALNGVLGDYLARTANPLAIRMALRRDGQALDLDRVALTRSVPQPSGRLLLLVHGLCMNDLQWQRAGADGIPHDHGAALARDLGFAPVYLHYNSGLHVSTNGRALSGQLAALVAAWPVPVESLVVIGHSMGGLVARSAVHYGTEQGADWVRRLSALVFLGTPHHGAPLERGGHWIDVLLQSQPYTEPFARLGMLRSAGITDLRHGNVRDEDWSGHDRFARGKAVNHDPRLPLPLPADVACYAVAGTTATTLPAGRTDARTAPEVAARIKLPGDGLVPVASALGRHAVAELMLRLPA
;
A
#
# COMPACT_ATOMS: atom_id res chain seq x y z
N MET A 1 22.80 11.43 -17.35
CA MET A 1 22.52 10.54 -16.18
C MET A 1 23.07 11.23 -14.92
N LEU A 2 22.24 11.52 -13.92
CA LEU A 2 22.67 12.13 -12.65
C LEU A 2 23.65 11.20 -11.91
N LYS A 3 24.71 11.78 -11.32
CA LYS A 3 25.64 11.02 -10.47
C LYS A 3 24.91 10.46 -9.23
N PRO A 4 25.32 9.32 -8.67
CA PRO A 4 24.68 8.71 -7.50
C PRO A 4 24.51 9.64 -6.30
N ASN A 5 25.48 10.51 -6.03
CA ASN A 5 25.45 11.48 -4.92
C ASN A 5 24.38 12.56 -5.09
N ASP A 6 24.17 13.09 -6.30
CA ASP A 6 23.19 14.15 -6.58
C ASP A 6 21.75 13.62 -6.43
N ARG A 7 21.53 12.36 -6.83
CA ARG A 7 20.26 11.68 -6.59
C ARG A 7 19.99 11.47 -5.09
N SER A 8 21.04 11.24 -4.31
CA SER A 8 20.92 11.10 -2.85
C SER A 8 20.53 12.43 -2.22
N ALA A 9 21.22 13.53 -2.55
CA ALA A 9 20.93 14.88 -2.03
C ALA A 9 19.52 15.35 -2.41
N ALA A 10 19.12 15.20 -3.66
CA ALA A 10 17.76 15.54 -4.11
C ALA A 10 16.67 14.73 -3.35
N ARG A 11 16.92 13.45 -3.06
CA ARG A 11 16.02 12.62 -2.24
C ARG A 11 15.94 13.10 -0.79
N HIS A 12 17.05 13.56 -0.19
CA HIS A 12 17.04 14.10 1.16
C HIS A 12 16.22 15.40 1.24
N VAL A 13 16.41 16.32 0.29
CA VAL A 13 15.61 17.56 0.22
C VAL A 13 14.13 17.25 0.01
N ALA A 14 13.78 16.32 -0.88
CA ALA A 14 12.40 15.90 -1.07
C ALA A 14 11.80 15.29 0.21
N THR A 15 12.58 14.51 0.96
CA THR A 15 12.15 13.94 2.24
C THR A 15 11.89 15.04 3.27
N LEU A 16 12.80 16.01 3.41
CA LEU A 16 12.64 17.13 4.33
C LEU A 16 11.40 17.97 4.01
N ARG A 17 11.16 18.25 2.73
CA ARG A 17 9.93 18.93 2.28
C ARG A 17 8.68 18.16 2.64
N GLY A 18 8.68 16.83 2.40
CA GLY A 18 7.56 15.97 2.73
C GLY A 18 7.25 15.90 4.21
N VAL A 19 8.29 15.76 5.05
CA VAL A 19 8.16 15.77 6.52
C VAL A 19 7.69 17.14 7.02
N GLY A 20 8.28 18.23 6.51
CA GLY A 20 7.86 19.59 6.86
C GLY A 20 6.39 19.84 6.53
N LYS A 21 5.94 19.44 5.34
CA LYS A 21 4.52 19.55 4.95
C LYS A 21 3.62 18.75 5.88
N MET A 22 3.97 17.51 6.20
CA MET A 22 3.20 16.69 7.13
C MET A 22 3.12 17.32 8.53
N ALA A 23 4.22 17.87 9.05
CA ALA A 23 4.22 18.52 10.35
C ALA A 23 3.27 19.72 10.40
N VAL A 24 3.27 20.54 9.34
CA VAL A 24 2.35 21.68 9.21
C VAL A 24 0.90 21.21 9.15
N ASP A 25 0.61 20.22 8.32
CA ASP A 25 -0.75 19.71 8.15
C ASP A 25 -1.24 19.01 9.42
N ALA A 26 -0.37 18.31 10.15
CA ALA A 26 -0.68 17.73 11.45
C ALA A 26 -1.01 18.83 12.49
N THR A 27 -0.22 19.91 12.51
CA THR A 27 -0.47 21.05 13.39
C THR A 27 -1.82 21.69 13.09
N ILE A 28 -2.15 21.86 11.80
CA ILE A 28 -3.45 22.40 11.37
C ILE A 28 -4.57 21.48 11.81
N GLY A 29 -4.45 20.17 11.57
CA GLY A 29 -5.46 19.16 11.92
C GLY A 29 -5.71 19.08 13.44
N VAL A 30 -4.63 19.08 14.26
CA VAL A 30 -4.77 19.13 15.72
C VAL A 30 -5.45 20.43 16.16
N THR A 31 -5.06 21.56 15.55
CA THR A 31 -5.66 22.87 15.84
C THR A 31 -7.16 22.88 15.54
N GLU A 32 -7.58 22.27 14.43
CA GLU A 32 -9.00 22.14 14.05
C GLU A 32 -9.78 21.25 15.02
N LEU A 33 -9.19 20.14 15.43
CA LEU A 33 -9.77 19.21 16.41
C LEU A 33 -9.98 19.90 17.77
N VAL A 34 -8.94 20.60 18.25
CA VAL A 34 -9.01 21.35 19.51
C VAL A 34 -10.01 22.48 19.42
N GLN A 35 -10.08 23.21 18.30
CA GLN A 35 -11.09 24.22 18.06
C GLN A 35 -12.51 23.66 18.11
N ALA A 36 -12.76 22.54 17.42
CA ALA A 36 -14.06 21.88 17.40
C ALA A 36 -14.49 21.42 18.79
N LEU A 37 -13.56 20.86 19.57
CA LEU A 37 -13.80 20.46 20.96
C LEU A 37 -14.08 21.66 21.86
N HIS A 38 -13.27 22.72 21.74
CA HIS A 38 -13.45 23.97 22.49
C HIS A 38 -14.82 24.60 22.23
N LEU A 39 -15.20 24.73 20.96
CA LEU A 39 -16.52 25.25 20.59
C LEU A 39 -17.66 24.39 21.16
N ARG A 40 -17.52 23.06 21.11
CA ARG A 40 -18.54 22.17 21.65
C ARG A 40 -18.70 22.30 23.16
N VAL A 41 -17.60 22.42 23.90
CA VAL A 41 -17.60 22.65 25.34
C VAL A 41 -18.19 24.03 25.68
N ALA A 42 -17.69 25.07 24.97
CA ALA A 42 -18.17 26.44 25.16
C ALA A 42 -19.67 26.60 24.86
N HIS A 43 -20.18 26.03 23.79
CA HIS A 43 -21.60 26.05 23.47
C HIS A 43 -22.45 25.30 24.52
N THR A 44 -21.92 24.21 25.08
CA THR A 44 -22.63 23.52 26.17
C THR A 44 -22.71 24.37 27.44
N ALA A 45 -21.63 25.08 27.76
CA ALA A 45 -21.55 25.95 28.93
C ALA A 45 -22.36 27.25 28.78
N THR A 46 -22.51 27.78 27.55
CA THR A 46 -23.19 29.06 27.29
C THR A 46 -24.65 28.94 26.87
N ARG A 47 -25.17 27.69 26.73
CA ARG A 47 -26.60 27.48 26.41
C ARG A 47 -27.59 28.32 27.25
N PRO A 48 -27.35 28.52 28.56
CA PRO A 48 -28.23 29.35 29.37
C PRO A 48 -28.15 30.86 29.06
N ALA A 49 -27.03 31.35 28.46
CA ALA A 49 -26.74 32.77 28.26
C ALA A 49 -27.24 33.35 26.90
N GLY A 50 -27.77 32.50 26.03
CA GLY A 50 -28.40 32.91 24.76
C GLY A 50 -27.45 33.13 23.59
N ALA A 51 -28.06 33.43 22.41
CA ALA A 51 -27.37 33.52 21.12
C ALA A 51 -26.22 34.57 21.03
N PRO A 52 -26.28 35.77 21.67
CA PRO A 52 -25.19 36.74 21.56
C PRO A 52 -23.88 36.27 22.20
N ALA A 53 -23.98 35.55 23.32
CA ALA A 53 -22.79 35.03 24.02
C ALA A 53 -22.09 33.93 23.24
N THR A 54 -22.84 33.07 22.58
CA THR A 54 -22.28 32.01 21.71
C THR A 54 -21.59 32.61 20.49
N ALA A 55 -22.20 33.65 19.85
CA ALA A 55 -21.61 34.31 18.69
C ALA A 55 -20.27 35.03 19.01
N ALA A 56 -20.13 35.63 20.18
CA ALA A 56 -18.89 36.26 20.62
C ALA A 56 -17.78 35.24 20.85
N ILE A 57 -18.09 34.11 21.50
CA ILE A 57 -17.14 33.01 21.71
C ILE A 57 -16.70 32.39 20.38
N ASP A 58 -17.62 32.20 19.45
CA ASP A 58 -17.33 31.71 18.11
C ASP A 58 -16.37 32.63 17.34
N GLY A 59 -16.56 33.95 17.46
CA GLY A 59 -15.72 34.96 16.83
C GLY A 59 -14.29 34.92 17.35
N VAL A 60 -14.11 34.97 18.68
CA VAL A 60 -12.78 34.94 19.31
C VAL A 60 -12.09 33.60 19.05
N THR A 61 -12.81 32.51 19.19
CA THR A 61 -12.26 31.15 18.95
C THR A 61 -11.78 31.02 17.50
N ARG A 62 -12.59 31.43 16.52
CA ARG A 62 -12.20 31.41 15.11
C ARG A 62 -10.97 32.27 14.83
N LEU A 63 -10.85 33.45 15.46
CA LEU A 63 -9.69 34.36 15.29
C LEU A 63 -8.42 33.72 15.82
N VAL A 64 -8.44 33.19 17.05
CA VAL A 64 -7.26 32.59 17.70
C VAL A 64 -6.77 31.37 16.93
N TYR A 65 -7.66 30.41 16.69
CA TYR A 65 -7.28 29.18 15.98
C TYR A 65 -6.99 29.44 14.48
N GLY A 66 -7.63 30.45 13.89
CA GLY A 66 -7.32 30.92 12.54
C GLY A 66 -5.90 31.50 12.46
N GLY A 67 -5.48 32.25 13.48
CA GLY A 67 -4.10 32.76 13.59
C GLY A 67 -3.06 31.64 13.66
N VAL A 68 -3.28 30.64 14.51
CA VAL A 68 -2.37 29.47 14.63
C VAL A 68 -2.24 28.75 13.28
N ARG A 69 -3.35 28.51 12.59
CA ARG A 69 -3.31 27.90 11.26
C ARG A 69 -2.62 28.77 10.21
N GLY A 70 -2.81 30.09 10.30
CA GLY A 70 -2.14 31.06 9.43
C GLY A 70 -0.62 31.02 9.58
N VAL A 71 -0.13 31.05 10.81
CA VAL A 71 1.30 30.93 11.12
C VAL A 71 1.85 29.57 10.66
N ALA A 72 1.18 28.48 10.95
CA ALA A 72 1.60 27.14 10.53
C ALA A 72 1.73 27.05 8.98
N ARG A 73 0.75 27.60 8.23
CA ARG A 73 0.80 27.64 6.76
C ARG A 73 1.93 28.56 6.24
N ALA A 74 2.15 29.70 6.87
CA ALA A 74 3.21 30.62 6.46
C ALA A 74 4.61 30.03 6.67
N VAL A 75 4.84 29.38 7.82
CA VAL A 75 6.11 28.68 8.12
C VAL A 75 6.32 27.52 7.14
N GLY A 76 5.28 26.68 6.91
CA GLY A 76 5.37 25.55 5.99
C GLY A 76 5.56 25.97 4.54
N GLY A 77 4.83 27.01 4.10
CA GLY A 77 4.97 27.58 2.76
C GLY A 77 6.36 28.20 2.54
N GLY A 78 6.89 28.91 3.55
CA GLY A 78 8.23 29.46 3.52
C GLY A 78 9.31 28.38 3.43
N LEU A 79 9.19 27.30 4.21
CA LEU A 79 10.11 26.17 4.16
C LEU A 79 10.06 25.45 2.80
N ASP A 80 8.84 25.19 2.29
CA ASP A 80 8.69 24.58 0.96
C ASP A 80 9.26 25.44 -0.15
N ALA A 81 9.02 26.78 -0.10
CA ALA A 81 9.55 27.74 -1.05
C ALA A 81 11.09 27.81 -1.04
N LEU A 82 11.72 27.68 0.14
CA LEU A 82 13.18 27.64 0.28
C LEU A 82 13.79 26.32 -0.22
N LEU A 83 13.13 25.19 0.02
CA LEU A 83 13.65 23.88 -0.34
C LEU A 83 13.38 23.50 -1.80
N ARG A 84 12.37 24.08 -2.44
CA ARG A 84 12.01 23.80 -3.83
C ARG A 84 13.11 24.15 -4.83
N PRO A 85 13.69 25.37 -4.85
CA PRO A 85 14.80 25.70 -5.75
C PRO A 85 16.06 24.88 -5.44
N LEU A 86 16.34 24.58 -4.16
CA LEU A 86 17.46 23.71 -3.80
C LEU A 86 17.32 22.30 -4.38
N GLN A 87 16.11 21.74 -4.35
CA GLN A 87 15.83 20.44 -5.00
C GLN A 87 16.05 20.54 -6.51
N THR A 88 15.59 21.61 -7.15
CA THR A 88 15.75 21.84 -8.60
C THR A 88 17.23 22.01 -8.97
N LEU A 89 18.00 22.76 -8.18
CA LEU A 89 19.45 22.93 -8.37
C LEU A 89 20.20 21.60 -8.22
N LEU A 90 19.84 20.78 -7.24
CA LEU A 90 20.45 19.46 -7.02
C LEU A 90 20.06 18.44 -8.10
N VAL A 91 18.92 18.63 -8.76
CA VAL A 91 18.49 17.80 -9.90
C VAL A 91 19.16 18.28 -11.21
N ASN A 92 19.27 19.59 -11.42
CA ASN A 92 19.76 20.20 -12.65
C ASN A 92 21.26 20.57 -12.59
N GLY A 93 21.81 20.87 -11.42
CA GLY A 93 23.21 21.33 -11.24
C GLY A 93 24.27 20.23 -11.37
N ALA A 94 23.86 18.98 -11.63
CA ALA A 94 24.77 17.87 -11.86
C ALA A 94 25.44 17.90 -13.26
N ALA A 95 25.14 18.90 -14.09
CA ALA A 95 25.76 19.03 -15.41
C ALA A 95 27.13 19.74 -15.37
N ASP A 96 27.42 20.60 -14.37
CA ASP A 96 28.57 21.51 -14.43
C ASP A 96 29.60 21.43 -13.28
N ALA A 97 29.50 20.54 -12.32
CA ALA A 97 30.46 20.48 -11.20
C ALA A 97 31.33 19.22 -11.28
N SER A 98 32.30 19.24 -12.18
CA SER A 98 33.48 18.38 -12.11
C SER A 98 34.61 19.19 -11.48
N ALA A 99 34.90 18.98 -10.23
CA ALA A 99 36.09 19.26 -9.42
C ALA A 99 35.77 20.04 -8.13
N ALA A 100 35.79 19.38 -7.02
CA ALA A 100 36.53 19.70 -5.82
C ALA A 100 35.97 19.00 -4.56
N ALA A 101 36.92 18.44 -3.79
CA ALA A 101 36.89 18.14 -2.36
C ALA A 101 35.97 17.02 -1.85
N GLN A 102 36.61 15.91 -1.47
CA GLN A 102 36.12 14.91 -0.54
C GLN A 102 36.10 15.52 0.89
N PRO A 103 34.98 15.53 1.61
CA PRO A 103 34.98 15.71 3.06
C PRO A 103 35.23 14.35 3.74
N ASN A 104 36.07 14.34 4.77
CA ASN A 104 36.39 13.20 5.60
C ASN A 104 35.16 12.53 6.22
N ALA A 105 35.13 11.20 6.17
CA ALA A 105 34.03 10.32 6.53
C ALA A 105 33.81 10.10 8.05
N ALA A 106 34.24 11.02 8.91
CA ALA A 106 34.25 10.79 10.37
C ALA A 106 33.07 11.39 11.17
N ASP A 107 32.25 12.30 10.60
CA ASP A 107 31.22 13.03 11.35
C ASP A 107 29.82 13.05 10.69
N ALA A 108 29.49 12.08 9.85
CA ALA A 108 28.13 11.96 9.36
C ALA A 108 27.26 11.26 10.41
N PRO A 109 26.07 11.83 10.80
CA PRO A 109 25.12 11.12 11.65
C PRO A 109 24.76 9.79 10.97
N ALA A 110 24.69 8.70 11.74
CA ALA A 110 24.49 7.34 11.27
C ALA A 110 23.40 7.29 10.20
N THR A 111 23.80 7.14 8.94
CA THR A 111 22.89 7.17 7.79
C THR A 111 21.99 5.93 7.89
N MET A 112 20.70 6.16 8.10
CA MET A 112 19.68 5.10 8.16
C MET A 112 19.80 4.20 6.93
N ASN A 113 19.93 2.89 7.15
CA ASN A 113 20.05 1.89 6.10
C ASN A 113 18.91 2.06 5.06
N THR A 114 19.23 1.93 3.79
CA THR A 114 18.29 2.08 2.67
C THR A 114 17.04 1.19 2.82
N ARG A 115 17.19 -0.03 3.35
CA ARG A 115 16.06 -0.93 3.62
C ARG A 115 15.15 -0.41 4.73
N THR A 116 15.71 0.09 5.82
CA THR A 116 14.95 0.70 6.93
C THR A 116 14.17 1.92 6.46
N ARG A 117 14.81 2.79 5.67
CA ARG A 117 14.15 3.95 5.07
C ARG A 117 12.99 3.54 4.14
N ALA A 118 13.19 2.55 3.29
CA ALA A 118 12.17 2.03 2.40
C ALA A 118 10.99 1.43 3.19
N ALA A 119 11.27 0.71 4.29
CA ALA A 119 10.25 0.14 5.15
C ALA A 119 9.43 1.22 5.88
N LEU A 120 10.08 2.26 6.42
CA LEU A 120 9.40 3.42 7.04
C LEU A 120 8.52 4.15 6.04
N LEU A 121 9.01 4.37 4.83
CA LEU A 121 8.24 5.04 3.78
C LEU A 121 7.02 4.19 3.35
N ALA A 122 7.18 2.87 3.25
CA ALA A 122 6.09 1.95 2.96
C ALA A 122 5.04 1.93 4.07
N ALA A 123 5.48 1.91 5.34
CA ALA A 123 4.60 2.00 6.50
C ALA A 123 3.79 3.31 6.50
N LEU A 124 4.46 4.44 6.29
CA LEU A 124 3.84 5.76 6.20
C LEU A 124 2.81 5.81 5.07
N ASN A 125 3.14 5.27 3.89
CA ASN A 125 2.21 5.22 2.76
C ASN A 125 1.05 4.25 3.03
N GLY A 126 1.25 3.14 3.70
CA GLY A 126 0.16 2.25 4.10
C GLY A 126 -0.89 2.94 4.97
N VAL A 127 -0.43 3.79 5.91
CA VAL A 127 -1.31 4.49 6.88
C VAL A 127 -1.89 5.79 6.33
N LEU A 128 -1.10 6.59 5.60
CA LEU A 128 -1.42 7.95 5.15
C LEU A 128 -1.31 8.14 3.63
N GLY A 129 -1.22 7.06 2.87
CA GLY A 129 -0.86 7.13 1.46
C GLY A 129 -1.86 7.87 0.58
N ASP A 130 -3.15 7.75 0.86
CA ASP A 130 -4.21 8.51 0.18
C ASP A 130 -4.11 10.01 0.48
N TYR A 131 -3.79 10.37 1.71
CA TYR A 131 -3.53 11.74 2.11
C TYR A 131 -2.26 12.30 1.44
N LEU A 132 -1.15 11.56 1.47
CA LEU A 132 0.10 11.96 0.84
C LEU A 132 -0.07 12.18 -0.67
N ALA A 133 -0.81 11.29 -1.35
CA ALA A 133 -1.09 11.42 -2.78
C ALA A 133 -1.98 12.62 -3.09
N ARG A 134 -3.10 12.80 -2.35
CA ARG A 134 -4.03 13.92 -2.53
C ARG A 134 -3.37 15.29 -2.33
N THR A 135 -2.43 15.38 -1.39
CA THR A 135 -1.70 16.61 -1.09
C THR A 135 -0.43 16.78 -1.94
N ALA A 136 -0.19 15.91 -2.92
CA ALA A 136 1.02 15.88 -3.73
C ALA A 136 2.31 15.92 -2.87
N ASN A 137 2.31 15.19 -1.73
CA ASN A 137 3.46 15.15 -0.83
C ASN A 137 4.61 14.35 -1.48
N PRO A 138 5.87 14.86 -1.43
CA PRO A 138 7.03 14.15 -1.97
C PRO A 138 7.27 12.74 -1.38
N LEU A 139 6.67 12.42 -0.24
CA LEU A 139 6.74 11.09 0.39
C LEU A 139 5.71 10.11 -0.18
N ALA A 140 4.78 10.56 -1.03
CA ALA A 140 3.85 9.67 -1.70
C ALA A 140 4.61 8.73 -2.64
N ILE A 141 4.46 7.43 -2.43
CA ILE A 141 5.05 6.42 -3.32
C ILE A 141 4.31 6.45 -4.65
N ARG A 142 5.06 6.54 -5.74
CA ARG A 142 4.56 6.33 -7.10
C ARG A 142 4.72 4.86 -7.46
N MET A 143 3.71 4.30 -8.12
CA MET A 143 3.78 2.93 -8.59
C MET A 143 4.91 2.74 -9.59
N ALA A 144 5.68 1.68 -9.41
CA ALA A 144 6.74 1.27 -10.32
C ALA A 144 6.93 -0.24 -10.28
N LEU A 145 7.21 -0.83 -11.40
CA LEU A 145 7.75 -2.17 -11.50
C LEU A 145 9.25 -2.11 -11.23
N ARG A 146 9.77 -3.02 -10.42
CA ARG A 146 11.15 -3.01 -9.95
C ARG A 146 11.83 -4.35 -10.13
N ARG A 147 13.15 -4.29 -10.27
CA ARG A 147 14.05 -5.44 -10.16
C ARG A 147 15.25 -5.01 -9.34
N ASP A 148 15.68 -5.86 -8.40
CA ASP A 148 16.81 -5.58 -7.49
C ASP A 148 16.70 -4.21 -6.79
N GLY A 149 15.48 -3.83 -6.39
CA GLY A 149 15.17 -2.56 -5.74
C GLY A 149 15.22 -1.32 -6.64
N GLN A 150 15.50 -1.48 -7.94
CA GLN A 150 15.55 -0.40 -8.94
C GLN A 150 14.28 -0.40 -9.78
N ALA A 151 13.74 0.80 -10.06
CA ALA A 151 12.61 0.93 -10.97
C ALA A 151 13.04 0.56 -12.39
N LEU A 152 12.22 -0.25 -13.06
CA LEU A 152 12.36 -0.54 -14.47
C LEU A 152 11.84 0.64 -15.28
N ASP A 153 12.61 1.06 -16.27
CA ASP A 153 12.13 1.94 -17.33
C ASP A 153 11.46 1.05 -18.37
N LEU A 154 10.16 1.25 -18.60
CA LEU A 154 9.34 0.41 -19.48
C LEU A 154 9.50 0.82 -20.95
N ASP A 155 10.74 1.01 -21.35
CA ASP A 155 11.21 1.15 -22.73
C ASP A 155 12.00 -0.11 -23.12
N ARG A 156 11.83 -0.58 -24.35
CA ARG A 156 12.45 -1.84 -24.81
C ARG A 156 13.98 -1.83 -24.73
N VAL A 157 14.59 -0.71 -25.07
CA VAL A 157 16.07 -0.57 -25.03
C VAL A 157 16.56 -0.56 -23.58
N ALA A 158 15.85 0.14 -22.69
CA ALA A 158 16.16 0.19 -21.26
C ALA A 158 15.97 -1.18 -20.60
N LEU A 159 14.88 -1.89 -20.92
CA LEU A 159 14.62 -3.24 -20.41
C LEU A 159 15.67 -4.25 -20.89
N THR A 160 16.11 -4.19 -22.15
CA THR A 160 17.18 -5.06 -22.66
C THR A 160 18.50 -4.89 -21.88
N ARG A 161 18.79 -3.66 -21.41
CA ARG A 161 19.97 -3.39 -20.58
C ARG A 161 19.78 -3.85 -19.12
N SER A 162 18.57 -3.68 -18.57
CA SER A 162 18.25 -4.00 -17.18
C SER A 162 18.02 -5.50 -16.95
N VAL A 163 17.67 -6.23 -18.00
CA VAL A 163 17.37 -7.67 -17.99
C VAL A 163 18.20 -8.36 -19.06
N PRO A 164 19.48 -8.64 -18.80
CA PRO A 164 20.39 -9.18 -19.81
C PRO A 164 19.99 -10.56 -20.34
N GLN A 165 19.27 -11.34 -19.54
CA GLN A 165 18.76 -12.66 -19.89
C GLN A 165 17.25 -12.69 -19.68
N PRO A 166 16.48 -12.08 -20.60
CA PRO A 166 15.02 -12.04 -20.48
C PRO A 166 14.42 -13.42 -20.75
N SER A 167 13.53 -13.87 -19.86
CA SER A 167 12.68 -15.03 -20.09
C SER A 167 11.31 -14.60 -20.60
N GLY A 168 10.70 -15.37 -21.49
CA GLY A 168 9.29 -15.19 -21.89
C GLY A 168 8.28 -15.50 -20.77
N ARG A 169 8.76 -16.07 -19.64
CA ARG A 169 7.95 -16.42 -18.47
C ARG A 169 8.11 -15.35 -17.40
N LEU A 170 7.18 -14.41 -17.35
CA LEU A 170 7.19 -13.32 -16.36
C LEU A 170 6.59 -13.77 -15.03
N LEU A 171 7.18 -13.30 -13.93
CA LEU A 171 6.64 -13.46 -12.58
C LEU A 171 6.51 -12.09 -11.93
N LEU A 172 5.29 -11.68 -11.57
CA LEU A 172 5.06 -10.48 -10.80
C LEU A 172 4.80 -10.80 -9.33
N LEU A 173 5.54 -10.16 -8.44
CA LEU A 173 5.34 -10.25 -7.00
C LEU A 173 4.75 -8.94 -6.46
N VAL A 174 3.56 -9.04 -5.83
CA VAL A 174 2.79 -7.88 -5.32
C VAL A 174 2.72 -7.94 -3.80
N HIS A 175 3.33 -6.99 -3.13
CA HIS A 175 3.40 -6.93 -1.66
C HIS A 175 2.08 -6.52 -1.00
N GLY A 176 1.99 -6.70 0.33
CA GLY A 176 0.82 -6.33 1.13
C GLY A 176 0.82 -4.88 1.62
N LEU A 177 -0.18 -4.55 2.47
CA LEU A 177 -0.30 -3.25 3.13
C LEU A 177 0.94 -2.95 3.99
N CYS A 178 1.40 -1.69 3.99
CA CYS A 178 2.58 -1.22 4.74
C CYS A 178 3.90 -1.91 4.36
N MET A 179 3.94 -2.65 3.26
CA MET A 179 5.11 -3.38 2.78
C MET A 179 5.72 -2.72 1.54
N ASN A 180 6.85 -3.24 1.08
CA ASN A 180 7.52 -2.85 -0.15
C ASN A 180 8.12 -4.06 -0.89
N ASP A 181 8.65 -3.80 -2.08
CA ASP A 181 9.26 -4.81 -2.95
C ASP A 181 10.45 -5.56 -2.32
N LEU A 182 11.22 -4.93 -1.43
CA LEU A 182 12.39 -5.55 -0.80
C LEU A 182 12.03 -6.59 0.26
N GLN A 183 10.79 -6.63 0.71
CA GLN A 183 10.34 -7.58 1.75
C GLN A 183 10.04 -8.99 1.22
N TRP A 184 10.12 -9.20 -0.09
CA TRP A 184 10.20 -10.53 -0.67
C TRP A 184 11.54 -11.21 -0.42
N GLN A 185 12.54 -10.44 0.04
CA GLN A 185 13.84 -10.93 0.49
C GLN A 185 13.82 -11.06 2.02
N ARG A 186 14.00 -12.26 2.53
CA ARG A 186 14.02 -12.57 3.96
C ARG A 186 15.24 -13.40 4.34
N ALA A 187 15.67 -13.31 5.59
CA ALA A 187 16.56 -14.32 6.15
C ALA A 187 15.76 -15.61 6.38
N GLY A 188 16.28 -16.74 5.91
CA GLY A 188 15.77 -18.04 6.26
C GLY A 188 15.97 -18.34 7.75
N ALA A 189 15.41 -19.45 8.24
CA ALA A 189 15.60 -19.91 9.62
C ALA A 189 17.07 -20.20 9.95
N ASP A 190 17.88 -20.50 8.93
CA ASP A 190 19.32 -20.71 8.95
C ASP A 190 20.14 -19.42 8.83
N GLY A 191 19.48 -18.25 8.77
CA GLY A 191 20.10 -16.95 8.55
C GLY A 191 20.53 -16.68 7.10
N ILE A 192 20.34 -17.62 6.17
CA ILE A 192 20.71 -17.45 4.77
C ILE A 192 19.69 -16.52 4.10
N PRO A 193 20.13 -15.49 3.34
CA PRO A 193 19.22 -14.65 2.58
C PRO A 193 18.43 -15.46 1.55
N HIS A 194 17.11 -15.34 1.59
CA HIS A 194 16.19 -15.94 0.64
C HIS A 194 15.37 -14.87 -0.07
N ASP A 195 15.34 -14.91 -1.40
CA ASP A 195 14.45 -14.11 -2.24
C ASP A 195 13.50 -15.05 -2.99
N HIS A 196 12.20 -14.89 -2.76
CA HIS A 196 11.20 -15.77 -3.36
C HIS A 196 11.18 -15.68 -4.88
N GLY A 197 11.32 -14.49 -5.45
CA GLY A 197 11.37 -14.31 -6.90
C GLY A 197 12.64 -14.90 -7.50
N ALA A 198 13.80 -14.69 -6.88
CA ALA A 198 15.07 -15.26 -7.33
C ALA A 198 15.05 -16.80 -7.24
N ALA A 199 14.44 -17.38 -6.22
CA ALA A 199 14.28 -18.83 -6.10
C ALA A 199 13.43 -19.40 -7.25
N LEU A 200 12.27 -18.78 -7.54
CA LEU A 200 11.42 -19.20 -8.65
C LEU A 200 12.05 -18.95 -10.02
N ALA A 201 12.88 -17.92 -10.15
CA ALA A 201 13.70 -17.70 -11.36
C ALA A 201 14.66 -18.86 -11.61
N ARG A 202 15.43 -19.23 -10.56
CA ARG A 202 16.42 -20.32 -10.63
C ARG A 202 15.75 -21.67 -10.89
N ASP A 203 14.68 -21.97 -10.17
CA ASP A 203 14.10 -23.32 -10.15
C ASP A 203 13.13 -23.54 -11.31
N LEU A 204 12.47 -22.49 -11.81
CA LEU A 204 11.42 -22.58 -12.81
C LEU A 204 11.65 -21.69 -14.05
N GLY A 205 12.75 -20.95 -14.14
CA GLY A 205 13.10 -20.13 -15.30
C GLY A 205 12.23 -18.88 -15.48
N PHE A 206 11.62 -18.36 -14.41
CA PHE A 206 10.87 -17.11 -14.47
C PHE A 206 11.79 -15.88 -14.50
N ALA A 207 11.30 -14.78 -15.10
CA ALA A 207 11.88 -13.45 -14.94
C ALA A 207 11.08 -12.68 -13.86
N PRO A 208 11.63 -12.54 -12.62
CA PRO A 208 10.90 -11.90 -11.54
C PRO A 208 10.91 -10.38 -11.70
N VAL A 209 9.73 -9.78 -11.46
CA VAL A 209 9.48 -8.35 -11.36
C VAL A 209 8.69 -8.10 -10.09
N TYR A 210 9.00 -7.03 -9.38
CA TYR A 210 8.38 -6.70 -8.11
C TYR A 210 7.60 -5.40 -8.22
N LEU A 211 6.37 -5.38 -7.72
CA LEU A 211 5.59 -4.16 -7.65
C LEU A 211 5.98 -3.35 -6.41
N HIS A 212 6.26 -2.06 -6.62
CA HIS A 212 6.38 -1.06 -5.56
C HIS A 212 5.25 -0.05 -5.72
N TYR A 213 4.39 0.09 -4.72
CA TYR A 213 3.20 0.92 -4.83
C TYR A 213 2.77 1.52 -3.49
N ASN A 214 1.92 2.55 -3.55
CA ASN A 214 1.29 3.19 -2.39
C ASN A 214 0.12 2.34 -1.92
N SER A 215 0.34 1.50 -0.90
CA SER A 215 -0.69 0.62 -0.37
C SER A 215 -1.79 1.33 0.44
N GLY A 216 -1.68 2.63 0.67
CA GLY A 216 -2.74 3.44 1.30
C GLY A 216 -3.77 4.00 0.32
N LEU A 217 -3.57 3.86 -1.00
CA LEU A 217 -4.60 4.18 -1.98
C LEU A 217 -5.66 3.08 -2.05
N HIS A 218 -6.82 3.40 -2.65
CA HIS A 218 -7.83 2.39 -2.94
C HIS A 218 -7.23 1.24 -3.77
N VAL A 219 -7.67 0.02 -3.47
CA VAL A 219 -7.30 -1.19 -4.22
C VAL A 219 -7.61 -1.02 -5.71
N SER A 220 -8.77 -0.45 -6.03
CA SER A 220 -9.18 -0.17 -7.41
C SER A 220 -8.27 0.82 -8.12
N THR A 221 -7.82 1.88 -7.43
CA THR A 221 -6.84 2.85 -7.97
C THR A 221 -5.52 2.18 -8.29
N ASN A 222 -5.03 1.35 -7.36
CA ASN A 222 -3.81 0.58 -7.57
C ASN A 222 -3.97 -0.49 -8.67
N GLY A 223 -5.14 -1.12 -8.75
CA GLY A 223 -5.45 -2.11 -9.77
C GLY A 223 -5.40 -1.53 -11.20
N ARG A 224 -6.04 -0.37 -11.43
CA ARG A 224 -5.95 0.31 -12.73
C ARG A 224 -4.53 0.71 -13.08
N ALA A 225 -3.80 1.28 -12.12
CA ALA A 225 -2.42 1.67 -12.35
C ALA A 225 -1.55 0.44 -12.68
N LEU A 226 -1.73 -0.67 -11.97
CA LEU A 226 -1.02 -1.92 -12.24
C LEU A 226 -1.37 -2.49 -13.61
N SER A 227 -2.65 -2.46 -14.02
CA SER A 227 -3.05 -2.90 -15.37
C SER A 227 -2.30 -2.12 -16.45
N GLY A 228 -2.21 -0.79 -16.31
CA GLY A 228 -1.44 0.06 -17.23
C GLY A 228 0.06 -0.26 -17.23
N GLN A 229 0.66 -0.49 -16.06
CA GLN A 229 2.07 -0.89 -15.94
C GLN A 229 2.34 -2.25 -16.58
N LEU A 230 1.44 -3.23 -16.42
CA LEU A 230 1.56 -4.54 -17.04
C LEU A 230 1.41 -4.47 -18.55
N ALA A 231 0.50 -3.65 -19.08
CA ALA A 231 0.37 -3.43 -20.50
C ALA A 231 1.66 -2.85 -21.11
N ALA A 232 2.24 -1.83 -20.44
CA ALA A 232 3.50 -1.24 -20.87
C ALA A 232 4.68 -2.23 -20.78
N LEU A 233 4.74 -3.01 -19.68
CA LEU A 233 5.79 -4.02 -19.48
C LEU A 233 5.76 -5.07 -20.58
N VAL A 234 4.58 -5.66 -20.85
CA VAL A 234 4.44 -6.73 -21.84
C VAL A 234 4.76 -6.23 -23.26
N ALA A 235 4.32 -5.02 -23.60
CA ALA A 235 4.62 -4.41 -24.90
C ALA A 235 6.11 -4.10 -25.11
N ALA A 236 6.81 -3.69 -24.05
CA ALA A 236 8.22 -3.32 -24.09
C ALA A 236 9.19 -4.46 -23.74
N TRP A 237 8.69 -5.62 -23.30
CA TRP A 237 9.55 -6.74 -22.89
C TRP A 237 10.48 -7.19 -24.02
N PRO A 238 11.79 -7.46 -23.74
CA PRO A 238 12.77 -7.72 -24.80
C PRO A 238 12.47 -8.94 -25.67
N VAL A 239 11.82 -9.96 -25.13
CA VAL A 239 11.40 -11.17 -25.84
C VAL A 239 9.87 -11.33 -25.78
N PRO A 240 9.24 -12.11 -26.66
CA PRO A 240 7.80 -12.39 -26.55
C PRO A 240 7.42 -12.93 -25.17
N VAL A 241 6.43 -12.33 -24.53
CA VAL A 241 5.90 -12.83 -23.25
C VAL A 241 4.99 -14.01 -23.55
N GLU A 242 5.40 -15.19 -23.09
CA GLU A 242 4.68 -16.46 -23.26
C GLU A 242 3.67 -16.68 -22.14
N SER A 243 4.06 -16.37 -20.90
CA SER A 243 3.21 -16.51 -19.73
C SER A 243 3.54 -15.46 -18.67
N LEU A 244 2.51 -15.04 -17.95
CA LEU A 244 2.60 -14.17 -16.78
C LEU A 244 1.99 -14.90 -15.58
N VAL A 245 2.75 -14.99 -14.50
CA VAL A 245 2.26 -15.44 -13.19
C VAL A 245 2.28 -14.26 -12.23
N VAL A 246 1.22 -14.08 -11.46
CA VAL A 246 1.13 -13.02 -10.43
C VAL A 246 0.99 -13.66 -9.06
N ILE A 247 1.90 -13.35 -8.15
CA ILE A 247 1.83 -13.74 -6.73
C ILE A 247 1.49 -12.49 -5.91
N GLY A 248 0.31 -12.50 -5.28
CA GLY A 248 -0.15 -11.42 -4.41
C GLY A 248 -0.16 -11.85 -2.94
N HIS A 249 0.59 -11.12 -2.09
CA HIS A 249 0.54 -11.31 -0.66
C HIS A 249 -0.46 -10.35 -0.01
N SER A 250 -1.38 -10.87 0.81
CA SER A 250 -2.34 -10.06 1.58
C SER A 250 -3.12 -9.10 0.65
N MET A 251 -3.09 -7.79 0.89
CA MET A 251 -3.67 -6.75 0.01
C MET A 251 -3.21 -6.87 -1.45
N GLY A 252 -1.98 -7.34 -1.69
CA GLY A 252 -1.45 -7.51 -3.05
C GLY A 252 -2.28 -8.44 -3.92
N GLY A 253 -2.94 -9.43 -3.32
CA GLY A 253 -3.89 -10.29 -4.03
C GLY A 253 -5.18 -9.58 -4.44
N LEU A 254 -5.66 -8.63 -3.61
CA LEU A 254 -6.81 -7.78 -3.99
C LEU A 254 -6.43 -6.84 -5.13
N VAL A 255 -5.23 -6.24 -5.08
CA VAL A 255 -4.70 -5.38 -6.16
C VAL A 255 -4.55 -6.17 -7.46
N ALA A 256 -4.07 -7.42 -7.39
CA ALA A 256 -3.97 -8.30 -8.55
C ALA A 256 -5.35 -8.60 -9.17
N ARG A 257 -6.35 -8.96 -8.35
CA ARG A 257 -7.74 -9.16 -8.81
C ARG A 257 -8.32 -7.90 -9.47
N SER A 258 -8.10 -6.75 -8.85
CA SER A 258 -8.52 -5.46 -9.38
C SER A 258 -7.85 -5.15 -10.72
N ALA A 259 -6.54 -5.43 -10.85
CA ALA A 259 -5.82 -5.23 -12.11
C ALA A 259 -6.36 -6.12 -13.23
N VAL A 260 -6.67 -7.39 -12.93
CA VAL A 260 -7.29 -8.33 -13.89
C VAL A 260 -8.65 -7.81 -14.35
N HIS A 261 -9.50 -7.36 -13.42
CA HIS A 261 -10.80 -6.79 -13.75
C HIS A 261 -10.67 -5.62 -14.74
N TYR A 262 -9.91 -4.58 -14.40
CA TYR A 262 -9.74 -3.41 -15.26
C TYR A 262 -8.98 -3.74 -16.55
N GLY A 263 -8.02 -4.67 -16.52
CA GLY A 263 -7.34 -5.14 -17.70
C GLY A 263 -8.27 -5.88 -18.67
N THR A 264 -9.19 -6.67 -18.14
CA THR A 264 -10.21 -7.39 -18.93
C THR A 264 -11.19 -6.40 -19.56
N GLU A 265 -11.70 -5.43 -18.80
CA GLU A 265 -12.59 -4.39 -19.32
C GLU A 265 -11.95 -3.57 -20.44
N GLN A 266 -10.64 -3.31 -20.34
CA GLN A 266 -9.87 -2.57 -21.35
C GLN A 266 -9.41 -3.43 -22.53
N GLY A 267 -9.63 -4.74 -22.50
CA GLY A 267 -9.13 -5.66 -23.51
C GLY A 267 -7.60 -5.72 -23.58
N ALA A 268 -6.93 -5.53 -22.44
CA ALA A 268 -5.47 -5.43 -22.37
C ALA A 268 -4.79 -6.76 -22.71
N ASP A 269 -3.79 -6.73 -23.58
CA ASP A 269 -3.04 -7.90 -24.10
C ASP A 269 -2.41 -8.77 -22.98
N TRP A 270 -1.94 -8.13 -21.91
CA TRP A 270 -1.30 -8.85 -20.81
C TRP A 270 -2.24 -9.86 -20.12
N VAL A 271 -3.56 -9.61 -20.14
CA VAL A 271 -4.55 -10.53 -19.55
C VAL A 271 -4.54 -11.87 -20.27
N ARG A 272 -4.35 -11.89 -21.59
CA ARG A 272 -4.23 -13.13 -22.38
C ARG A 272 -2.95 -13.91 -22.10
N ARG A 273 -1.93 -13.27 -21.51
CA ARG A 273 -0.67 -13.90 -21.09
C ARG A 273 -0.71 -14.39 -19.65
N LEU A 274 -1.75 -14.02 -18.89
CA LEU A 274 -1.91 -14.42 -17.50
C LEU A 274 -2.22 -15.90 -17.42
N SER A 275 -1.29 -16.68 -16.87
CA SER A 275 -1.40 -18.12 -16.73
C SER A 275 -1.78 -18.56 -15.31
N ALA A 276 -1.35 -17.80 -14.29
CA ALA A 276 -1.72 -18.13 -12.91
C ALA A 276 -1.80 -16.89 -12.01
N LEU A 277 -2.69 -16.97 -11.01
CA LEU A 277 -2.81 -16.10 -9.86
C LEU A 277 -2.58 -16.88 -8.58
N VAL A 278 -1.65 -16.47 -7.76
CA VAL A 278 -1.37 -17.08 -6.46
C VAL A 278 -1.64 -16.07 -5.35
N PHE A 279 -2.58 -16.40 -4.47
CA PHE A 279 -3.01 -15.56 -3.37
C PHE A 279 -2.44 -16.09 -2.06
N LEU A 280 -1.55 -15.33 -1.42
CA LEU A 280 -0.95 -15.69 -0.15
C LEU A 280 -1.60 -14.87 0.97
N GLY A 281 -2.48 -15.47 1.77
CA GLY A 281 -3.18 -14.80 2.86
C GLY A 281 -4.02 -13.61 2.43
N THR A 282 -4.59 -13.62 1.22
CA THR A 282 -5.37 -12.50 0.67
C THR A 282 -6.77 -12.46 1.31
N PRO A 283 -7.18 -11.34 1.95
CA PRO A 283 -8.50 -11.23 2.55
C PRO A 283 -9.58 -10.94 1.49
N HIS A 284 -9.97 -11.92 0.71
CA HIS A 284 -10.91 -11.78 -0.40
C HIS A 284 -12.28 -11.21 0.01
N HIS A 285 -12.68 -11.48 1.25
CA HIS A 285 -13.93 -10.97 1.85
C HIS A 285 -13.65 -10.06 3.04
N GLY A 286 -12.48 -9.44 3.05
CA GLY A 286 -12.04 -8.56 4.11
C GLY A 286 -11.55 -9.30 5.35
N ALA A 287 -11.09 -8.53 6.32
CA ALA A 287 -10.73 -8.97 7.66
C ALA A 287 -11.79 -8.47 8.63
N PRO A 288 -12.64 -9.34 9.22
CA PRO A 288 -13.72 -8.92 10.10
C PRO A 288 -13.17 -8.21 11.33
N LEU A 289 -13.73 -7.03 11.60
CA LEU A 289 -13.38 -6.15 12.73
C LEU A 289 -14.12 -6.50 14.02
N GLU A 290 -14.59 -7.71 14.21
CA GLU A 290 -15.41 -8.07 15.37
C GLU A 290 -14.74 -7.88 16.72
N ARG A 291 -13.44 -7.54 16.75
CA ARG A 291 -12.68 -7.28 17.98
C ARG A 291 -12.04 -5.89 18.03
N GLY A 292 -12.81 -4.85 17.62
CA GLY A 292 -12.56 -3.46 17.98
C GLY A 292 -11.15 -2.93 17.73
N GLY A 293 -10.82 -2.51 16.52
CA GLY A 293 -9.57 -1.76 16.26
C GLY A 293 -8.27 -2.56 16.35
N HIS A 294 -8.28 -3.65 17.06
CA HIS A 294 -7.08 -4.43 17.43
C HIS A 294 -6.33 -5.05 16.24
N TRP A 295 -7.02 -5.36 15.11
CA TRP A 295 -6.33 -5.93 13.95
C TRP A 295 -5.44 -4.90 13.23
N ILE A 296 -5.86 -3.61 13.20
CA ILE A 296 -5.00 -2.53 12.68
C ILE A 296 -3.77 -2.41 13.56
N ASP A 297 -3.95 -2.48 14.89
CA ASP A 297 -2.84 -2.46 15.82
C ASP A 297 -1.93 -3.68 15.63
N VAL A 298 -2.49 -4.88 15.45
CA VAL A 298 -1.74 -6.11 15.17
C VAL A 298 -1.01 -6.01 13.83
N LEU A 299 -1.68 -5.51 12.77
CA LEU A 299 -1.07 -5.28 11.47
C LEU A 299 0.07 -4.25 11.55
N LEU A 300 -0.16 -3.15 12.26
CA LEU A 300 0.86 -2.12 12.47
C LEU A 300 1.99 -2.61 13.39
N GLN A 301 1.72 -3.45 14.37
CA GLN A 301 2.72 -4.06 15.25
C GLN A 301 3.48 -5.20 14.57
N SER A 302 2.91 -5.85 13.55
CA SER A 302 3.59 -6.91 12.79
C SER A 302 4.79 -6.40 11.98
N GLN A 303 4.89 -5.08 11.80
CA GLN A 303 6.00 -4.43 11.12
C GLN A 303 6.72 -3.49 12.11
N PRO A 304 8.02 -3.64 12.34
CA PRO A 304 8.74 -2.89 13.40
C PRO A 304 8.70 -1.36 13.23
N TYR A 305 8.33 -0.86 12.07
CA TYR A 305 8.31 0.57 11.75
C TYR A 305 6.92 1.21 11.78
N THR A 306 5.87 0.44 12.01
CA THR A 306 4.48 0.93 12.01
C THR A 306 3.92 1.16 13.41
N GLU A 307 4.56 0.62 14.44
CA GLU A 307 4.13 0.75 15.85
C GLU A 307 3.83 2.20 16.29
N PRO A 308 4.64 3.22 15.92
CA PRO A 308 4.33 4.61 16.29
C PRO A 308 2.99 5.10 15.71
N PHE A 309 2.55 4.55 14.58
CA PHE A 309 1.30 4.94 13.91
C PHE A 309 0.08 4.22 14.50
N ALA A 310 0.25 3.09 15.18
CA ALA A 310 -0.82 2.39 15.88
C ALA A 310 -1.50 3.28 16.94
N ARG A 311 -0.73 4.16 17.56
CA ARG A 311 -1.22 5.11 18.59
C ARG A 311 -2.09 6.23 18.02
N LEU A 312 -2.07 6.46 16.71
CA LEU A 312 -2.86 7.48 16.03
C LEU A 312 -4.25 6.96 15.60
N GLY A 313 -4.79 6.00 16.28
CA GLY A 313 -6.03 5.19 16.17
C GLY A 313 -7.23 5.67 15.33
N MET A 314 -7.16 6.86 14.70
CA MET A 314 -8.19 7.43 13.82
C MET A 314 -7.71 7.65 12.37
N LEU A 315 -6.42 7.41 12.07
CA LEU A 315 -5.90 7.59 10.73
C LEU A 315 -6.05 6.28 9.94
N ARG A 316 -7.06 6.24 9.09
CA ARG A 316 -7.34 5.09 8.21
C ARG A 316 -7.22 5.53 6.78
N SER A 317 -6.19 5.04 6.08
CA SER A 317 -6.09 5.22 4.63
C SER A 317 -7.22 4.50 3.89
N ALA A 318 -7.45 4.88 2.66
CA ALA A 318 -8.39 4.21 1.76
C ALA A 318 -8.05 2.71 1.63
N GLY A 319 -6.76 2.37 1.51
CA GLY A 319 -6.29 0.99 1.43
C GLY A 319 -6.60 0.15 2.67
N ILE A 320 -6.49 0.73 3.88
CA ILE A 320 -6.91 0.06 5.13
C ILE A 320 -8.41 -0.22 5.10
N THR A 321 -9.21 0.72 4.62
CA THR A 321 -10.67 0.54 4.51
C THR A 321 -11.01 -0.56 3.52
N ASP A 322 -10.37 -0.57 2.35
CA ASP A 322 -10.60 -1.60 1.33
C ASP A 322 -10.17 -2.98 1.81
N LEU A 323 -9.04 -3.09 2.52
CA LEU A 323 -8.60 -4.35 3.12
C LEU A 323 -9.60 -4.89 4.15
N ARG A 324 -10.23 -3.99 4.91
CA ARG A 324 -11.27 -4.34 5.87
C ARG A 324 -12.48 -4.99 5.22
N HIS A 325 -12.89 -4.46 4.08
CA HIS A 325 -14.13 -4.86 3.40
C HIS A 325 -13.87 -5.84 2.25
N GLY A 326 -12.61 -6.01 1.80
CA GLY A 326 -12.26 -6.81 0.63
C GLY A 326 -12.68 -6.12 -0.68
N ASN A 327 -12.69 -4.78 -0.71
CA ASN A 327 -13.05 -4.01 -1.89
C ASN A 327 -12.01 -4.19 -3.00
N VAL A 328 -12.44 -4.33 -4.23
CA VAL A 328 -11.57 -4.52 -5.40
C VAL A 328 -11.91 -3.58 -6.56
N ARG A 329 -13.11 -3.01 -6.58
CA ARG A 329 -13.61 -2.09 -7.63
C ARG A 329 -14.02 -0.76 -7.03
N ASP A 330 -14.21 0.26 -7.88
CA ASP A 330 -14.68 1.57 -7.43
C ASP A 330 -16.10 1.50 -6.86
N GLU A 331 -16.96 0.68 -7.44
CA GLU A 331 -18.34 0.48 -7.00
C GLU A 331 -18.44 -0.08 -5.58
N ASP A 332 -17.41 -0.81 -5.13
CA ASP A 332 -17.38 -1.41 -3.81
C ASP A 332 -17.24 -0.38 -2.68
N TRP A 333 -16.73 0.82 -2.97
CA TRP A 333 -16.52 1.88 -1.98
C TRP A 333 -17.13 3.23 -2.35
N SER A 334 -17.39 3.49 -3.64
CA SER A 334 -17.94 4.77 -4.11
C SER A 334 -19.33 5.01 -3.53
N GLY A 335 -19.57 6.23 -3.02
CA GLY A 335 -20.85 6.59 -2.39
C GLY A 335 -21.01 6.10 -0.95
N HIS A 336 -20.03 5.37 -0.38
CA HIS A 336 -20.08 4.92 1.01
C HIS A 336 -19.20 5.81 1.90
N ASP A 337 -19.72 6.21 3.08
CA ASP A 337 -18.91 6.89 4.09
C ASP A 337 -17.94 5.90 4.75
N ARG A 338 -16.65 6.02 4.43
CA ARG A 338 -15.59 5.17 5.00
C ARG A 338 -15.46 5.30 6.53
N PHE A 339 -16.01 6.34 7.12
CA PHE A 339 -16.01 6.59 8.56
C PHE A 339 -17.32 6.20 9.23
N ALA A 340 -18.34 5.81 8.47
CA ALA A 340 -19.60 5.35 9.03
C ALA A 340 -19.32 4.22 10.03
N ARG A 341 -19.65 4.46 11.29
CA ARG A 341 -19.73 3.41 12.31
C ARG A 341 -20.99 2.62 12.01
N GLY A 342 -20.83 1.59 11.17
CA GLY A 342 -21.97 0.80 10.72
C GLY A 342 -22.69 0.12 11.87
N LYS A 343 -23.98 0.34 11.97
CA LYS A 343 -24.92 -0.71 12.37
C LYS A 343 -24.60 -1.90 11.48
N ALA A 344 -24.52 -3.11 12.04
CA ALA A 344 -24.28 -4.32 11.27
C ALA A 344 -25.19 -4.30 10.03
N VAL A 345 -24.59 -4.07 8.87
CA VAL A 345 -25.34 -4.18 7.62
C VAL A 345 -25.46 -5.68 7.40
N ASN A 346 -26.67 -6.20 7.56
CA ASN A 346 -26.98 -7.61 7.36
C ASN A 346 -26.76 -8.07 5.90
N HIS A 347 -26.29 -7.18 5.04
CA HIS A 347 -26.08 -7.45 3.62
C HIS A 347 -24.73 -6.88 3.18
N ASP A 348 -23.92 -7.71 2.52
CA ASP A 348 -22.68 -7.28 1.86
C ASP A 348 -23.06 -6.56 0.56
N PRO A 349 -22.76 -5.25 0.42
CA PRO A 349 -23.18 -4.47 -0.74
C PRO A 349 -22.31 -4.74 -1.99
N ARG A 350 -21.23 -5.50 -1.87
CA ARG A 350 -20.33 -5.77 -2.99
C ARG A 350 -20.99 -6.60 -4.06
N LEU A 351 -20.70 -6.28 -5.30
CA LEU A 351 -21.10 -7.08 -6.44
C LEU A 351 -20.11 -8.25 -6.63
N PRO A 352 -20.59 -9.44 -7.04
CA PRO A 352 -19.72 -10.57 -7.33
C PRO A 352 -18.65 -10.20 -8.35
N LEU A 353 -17.40 -10.54 -8.06
CA LEU A 353 -16.28 -10.46 -9.01
C LEU A 353 -15.60 -11.81 -9.06
N PRO A 354 -15.98 -12.69 -10.02
CA PRO A 354 -15.39 -14.00 -10.17
C PRO A 354 -13.90 -13.93 -10.55
N LEU A 355 -13.18 -15.01 -10.29
CA LEU A 355 -11.84 -15.19 -10.83
C LEU A 355 -11.93 -15.52 -12.32
N PRO A 356 -10.91 -15.18 -13.14
CA PRO A 356 -10.90 -15.49 -14.56
C PRO A 356 -10.92 -17.01 -14.78
N ALA A 357 -11.77 -17.48 -15.67
CA ALA A 357 -12.02 -18.92 -15.88
C ALA A 357 -10.81 -19.67 -16.48
N ASP A 358 -10.05 -18.98 -17.35
CA ASP A 358 -8.94 -19.58 -18.08
C ASP A 358 -7.57 -19.38 -17.39
N VAL A 359 -7.57 -18.97 -16.12
CA VAL A 359 -6.36 -18.71 -15.34
C VAL A 359 -6.31 -19.62 -14.12
N ALA A 360 -5.22 -20.34 -13.95
CA ALA A 360 -5.02 -21.17 -12.76
C ALA A 360 -4.95 -20.29 -11.50
N CYS A 361 -5.85 -20.49 -10.55
CA CYS A 361 -5.93 -19.68 -9.33
C CYS A 361 -5.67 -20.53 -8.10
N TYR A 362 -4.72 -20.08 -7.28
CA TYR A 362 -4.30 -20.77 -6.05
C TYR A 362 -4.47 -19.85 -4.86
N ALA A 363 -5.11 -20.35 -3.79
CA ALA A 363 -5.26 -19.62 -2.54
C ALA A 363 -4.56 -20.37 -1.39
N VAL A 364 -3.67 -19.68 -0.70
CA VAL A 364 -2.94 -20.20 0.47
C VAL A 364 -3.38 -19.41 1.70
N ALA A 365 -3.89 -20.11 2.72
CA ALA A 365 -4.28 -19.54 3.99
C ALA A 365 -3.33 -19.99 5.11
N GLY A 366 -2.89 -19.04 5.95
CA GLY A 366 -2.19 -19.34 7.19
C GLY A 366 -3.17 -19.60 8.33
N THR A 367 -2.73 -20.36 9.34
CA THR A 367 -3.46 -20.57 10.59
C THR A 367 -2.50 -20.60 11.78
N THR A 368 -2.93 -20.06 12.91
CA THR A 368 -2.23 -20.16 14.20
C THR A 368 -2.63 -21.41 15.00
N ALA A 369 -3.51 -22.28 14.45
CA ALA A 369 -3.88 -23.52 15.08
C ALA A 369 -2.67 -24.46 15.18
N THR A 370 -2.40 -24.99 16.38
CA THR A 370 -1.28 -25.92 16.64
C THR A 370 -1.55 -27.32 16.17
N THR A 371 -2.81 -27.70 16.00
CA THR A 371 -3.24 -29.02 15.49
C THR A 371 -4.14 -28.81 14.27
N LEU A 372 -3.69 -29.29 13.14
CA LEU A 372 -4.57 -29.46 11.98
C LEU A 372 -5.34 -30.78 12.14
N PRO A 373 -6.60 -30.85 11.68
CA PRO A 373 -7.34 -32.11 11.69
C PRO A 373 -6.54 -33.18 10.93
N ALA A 374 -6.32 -34.32 11.57
CA ALA A 374 -5.66 -35.45 10.95
C ALA A 374 -6.55 -36.00 9.82
N GLY A 375 -6.18 -35.76 8.58
CA GLY A 375 -6.81 -36.32 7.38
C GLY A 375 -6.14 -35.71 6.16
N ARG A 376 -5.65 -36.58 5.25
CA ARG A 376 -5.30 -36.15 3.89
C ARG A 376 -6.58 -35.64 3.25
N THR A 377 -6.75 -34.34 3.24
CA THR A 377 -7.83 -33.72 2.48
C THR A 377 -7.34 -33.58 1.05
N ASP A 378 -7.86 -34.37 0.14
CA ASP A 378 -7.71 -34.12 -1.28
C ASP A 378 -8.18 -32.72 -1.57
N ALA A 379 -7.56 -32.05 -2.54
CA ALA A 379 -7.87 -30.67 -2.90
C ALA A 379 -9.38 -30.43 -3.14
N ARG A 380 -10.13 -31.48 -3.44
CA ARG A 380 -11.59 -31.47 -3.62
C ARG A 380 -12.40 -31.50 -2.32
N THR A 381 -11.87 -32.08 -1.23
CA THR A 381 -12.57 -32.21 0.07
C THR A 381 -12.07 -31.22 1.11
N ALA A 382 -10.88 -30.65 0.93
CA ALA A 382 -10.34 -29.58 1.76
C ALA A 382 -11.32 -28.41 1.98
N PRO A 383 -12.11 -27.99 0.97
CA PRO A 383 -13.11 -26.96 1.12
C PRO A 383 -14.19 -27.27 2.15
N GLU A 384 -14.74 -28.48 2.18
CA GLU A 384 -15.82 -28.86 3.08
C GLU A 384 -15.35 -29.09 4.52
N VAL A 385 -14.15 -29.64 4.68
CA VAL A 385 -13.56 -29.90 5.99
C VAL A 385 -13.21 -28.60 6.69
N ALA A 386 -12.61 -27.63 5.98
CA ALA A 386 -12.29 -26.33 6.57
C ALA A 386 -13.53 -25.44 6.81
N ALA A 387 -14.68 -25.71 6.13
CA ALA A 387 -15.95 -25.03 6.43
C ALA A 387 -16.57 -25.53 7.75
N ARG A 388 -16.36 -26.80 8.10
CA ARG A 388 -16.83 -27.40 9.36
C ARG A 388 -15.96 -27.05 10.56
N ILE A 389 -14.66 -26.79 10.32
CA ILE A 389 -13.71 -26.44 11.38
C ILE A 389 -13.47 -24.94 11.26
N LYS A 390 -13.94 -24.16 12.24
CA LYS A 390 -13.61 -22.73 12.39
C LYS A 390 -12.14 -22.59 12.76
N LEU A 391 -11.23 -22.82 11.82
CA LEU A 391 -9.81 -22.59 12.03
C LEU A 391 -9.58 -21.08 12.20
N PRO A 392 -8.87 -20.67 13.26
CA PRO A 392 -8.39 -19.30 13.35
C PRO A 392 -7.48 -19.03 12.13
N GLY A 393 -7.50 -17.79 11.61
CA GLY A 393 -6.56 -17.38 10.57
C GLY A 393 -5.13 -17.28 11.09
N ASP A 394 -4.31 -16.54 10.33
CA ASP A 394 -2.92 -16.22 10.67
C ASP A 394 -2.77 -15.12 11.75
N GLY A 395 -3.86 -14.72 12.36
CA GLY A 395 -3.96 -13.61 13.32
C GLY A 395 -4.48 -12.30 12.69
N LEU A 396 -4.43 -12.17 11.37
CA LEU A 396 -4.90 -11.00 10.61
C LEU A 396 -6.07 -11.35 9.69
N VAL A 397 -5.96 -12.42 8.92
CA VAL A 397 -6.92 -12.84 7.91
C VAL A 397 -7.54 -14.18 8.29
N PRO A 398 -8.89 -14.26 8.40
CA PRO A 398 -9.56 -15.54 8.62
C PRO A 398 -9.31 -16.51 7.46
N VAL A 399 -9.13 -17.80 7.78
CA VAL A 399 -8.94 -18.85 6.76
C VAL A 399 -10.04 -18.83 5.70
N ALA A 400 -11.29 -18.65 6.10
CA ALA A 400 -12.41 -18.57 5.15
C ALA A 400 -12.23 -17.41 4.16
N SER A 401 -11.87 -16.22 4.64
CA SER A 401 -11.63 -15.06 3.77
C SER A 401 -10.43 -15.29 2.85
N ALA A 402 -9.33 -15.86 3.37
CA ALA A 402 -8.13 -16.15 2.58
C ALA A 402 -8.40 -17.19 1.47
N LEU A 403 -9.32 -18.13 1.70
CA LEU A 403 -9.74 -19.12 0.72
C LEU A 403 -10.93 -18.66 -0.15
N GLY A 404 -11.31 -17.38 -0.08
CA GLY A 404 -12.40 -16.83 -0.89
C GLY A 404 -13.79 -17.34 -0.54
N ARG A 405 -14.02 -17.85 0.68
CA ARG A 405 -15.31 -18.39 1.11
C ARG A 405 -16.18 -17.31 1.70
N HIS A 406 -17.44 -17.31 1.30
CA HIS A 406 -18.45 -16.36 1.77
C HIS A 406 -19.75 -17.08 2.11
N ALA A 407 -20.53 -16.51 3.03
CA ALA A 407 -21.85 -17.05 3.40
C ALA A 407 -22.87 -16.88 2.26
N VAL A 408 -22.73 -15.82 1.46
CA VAL A 408 -23.52 -15.59 0.25
C VAL A 408 -22.85 -16.29 -0.92
N ALA A 409 -23.55 -17.23 -1.55
CA ALA A 409 -23.01 -18.11 -2.58
C ALA A 409 -22.46 -17.37 -3.81
N GLU A 410 -23.09 -16.26 -4.17
CA GLU A 410 -22.71 -15.40 -5.31
C GLU A 410 -21.38 -14.68 -5.08
N LEU A 411 -21.02 -14.44 -3.82
CA LEU A 411 -19.76 -13.79 -3.46
C LEU A 411 -18.62 -14.79 -3.24
N MET A 412 -18.94 -16.10 -3.19
CA MET A 412 -17.92 -17.13 -3.02
C MET A 412 -16.99 -17.18 -4.24
N LEU A 413 -15.69 -17.09 -4.01
CA LEU A 413 -14.72 -17.29 -5.08
C LEU A 413 -14.59 -18.78 -5.38
N ARG A 414 -14.87 -19.16 -6.61
CA ARG A 414 -14.60 -20.49 -7.12
C ARG A 414 -13.20 -20.49 -7.72
N LEU A 415 -12.32 -21.27 -7.13
CA LEU A 415 -11.02 -21.52 -7.72
C LEU A 415 -11.23 -22.46 -8.91
N PRO A 416 -10.77 -22.13 -10.12
CA PRO A 416 -10.84 -23.06 -11.24
C PRO A 416 -10.10 -24.36 -10.90
N ALA A 417 -10.62 -25.47 -11.39
CA ALA A 417 -10.08 -26.82 -11.14
C ALA A 417 -8.73 -27.04 -11.85
#